data_9d4f70472f863c5b5398600cb5dea831
#
_entry.id   9d4f70472f863c5b5398600cb5dea831
#
_cell.length_a   1.000
_cell.length_b   1.000
_cell.length_c   1.000
_cell.angle_alpha   90.00
_cell.angle_beta   90.00
_cell.angle_gamma   90.00
#
_symmetry.space_group_name_H-M   'P 1'
#
loop_
_entity.id
_entity.type
_entity.pdbx_description
1 polymer ?
#
loop_
_entity_poly.entity_id
_entity_poly.type
_entity_poly.pdbx_seq_one_letter_code
_entity_poly.pdbx_strand_id
1 'polypeptide(L)'
;MPPFVLFPLGLLLRFSRPPQPPHMSIPSLLVDSLPVLAQGAVLTVKFAVLSMVFGLVLAVVLALMGIARNRVLNAIARIYVSLMRGTPLLVQIFVIYYGLPSLGISLDPTPAGVIALSANVAAYMSESMRGAILGIESGQWLASYSLGLSWGQTLRYVIGPQALRIAVPSLSNSLISLIKDTSLVSVITVTELLRSAQEIIASTYQPLPLYLAAAAVYWVLCQVLEWVQRWWERRLALPTRH
;
A
#
# COMPACT_ATOMS: atom_id res chain seq x y z
N MET A 1 -21.66 62.10 -5.64
CA MET A 1 -20.56 61.52 -4.86
C MET A 1 -21.10 61.18 -3.48
N PRO A 2 -21.24 59.89 -3.14
CA PRO A 2 -21.64 59.49 -1.77
C PRO A 2 -20.37 59.52 -0.89
N PRO A 3 -20.48 59.86 0.41
CA PRO A 3 -19.37 59.95 1.32
C PRO A 3 -18.79 58.58 1.66
N PHE A 4 -17.46 58.50 1.58
CA PHE A 4 -16.70 57.36 2.10
C PHE A 4 -16.92 57.22 3.61
N VAL A 5 -17.58 56.16 4.04
CA VAL A 5 -17.67 55.79 5.45
C VAL A 5 -16.35 55.13 5.83
N LEU A 6 -15.51 55.86 6.53
CA LEU A 6 -14.32 55.33 7.20
C LEU A 6 -14.78 54.38 8.33
N PHE A 7 -14.75 53.09 8.08
CA PHE A 7 -14.86 52.08 9.13
C PHE A 7 -13.63 52.21 10.05
N PRO A 8 -13.81 52.28 11.37
CA PRO A 8 -12.68 52.34 12.28
C PRO A 8 -11.93 51.02 12.27
N LEU A 9 -10.68 51.06 11.82
CA LEU A 9 -9.75 49.92 11.70
C LEU A 9 -9.42 49.22 13.05
N GLY A 10 -10.03 49.68 14.16
CA GLY A 10 -9.79 49.19 15.52
C GLY A 10 -10.62 47.97 15.95
N LEU A 11 -11.56 47.50 15.11
CA LEU A 11 -12.37 46.33 15.44
C LEU A 11 -11.83 45.01 14.79
N LEU A 12 -10.59 45.08 14.26
CA LEU A 12 -9.91 43.91 13.76
C LEU A 12 -9.52 42.97 14.92
N LEU A 13 -10.46 42.05 15.20
CA LEU A 13 -10.10 40.70 15.54
C LEU A 13 -9.23 40.52 16.80
N ARG A 14 -9.82 40.77 17.96
CA ARG A 14 -9.50 39.86 19.07
C ARG A 14 -9.98 38.47 18.68
N PHE A 15 -9.19 37.77 17.86
CA PHE A 15 -9.22 36.35 17.83
C PHE A 15 -8.86 35.94 19.27
N SER A 16 -9.87 35.66 20.07
CA SER A 16 -9.69 34.92 21.32
C SER A 16 -8.95 33.68 20.91
N ARG A 17 -7.70 33.55 21.38
CA ARG A 17 -6.96 32.28 21.21
C ARG A 17 -7.92 31.20 21.67
N PRO A 18 -8.14 30.16 20.84
CA PRO A 18 -8.94 29.03 21.31
C PRO A 18 -8.41 28.58 22.67
N PRO A 19 -9.27 28.16 23.61
CA PRO A 19 -8.82 27.72 24.91
C PRO A 19 -7.71 26.70 24.70
N GLN A 20 -6.52 27.04 25.18
CA GLN A 20 -5.39 26.11 25.11
C GLN A 20 -5.75 24.93 26.02
N PRO A 21 -5.76 23.70 25.50
CA PRO A 21 -5.96 22.53 26.34
C PRO A 21 -4.90 22.54 27.46
N PRO A 22 -5.17 21.91 28.60
CA PRO A 22 -4.22 21.87 29.70
C PRO A 22 -2.85 21.44 29.16
N HIS A 23 -1.79 22.17 29.56
CA HIS A 23 -0.43 21.96 29.06
C HIS A 23 0.07 20.57 29.46
N MET A 24 -0.38 19.56 28.70
CA MET A 24 0.15 18.21 28.82
C MET A 24 1.61 18.25 28.36
N SER A 25 2.53 17.81 29.21
CA SER A 25 3.94 17.74 28.82
C SER A 25 4.08 16.76 27.65
N ILE A 26 5.00 17.04 26.70
CA ILE A 26 5.20 16.15 25.54
C ILE A 26 5.44 14.69 25.97
N PRO A 27 6.25 14.39 27.02
CA PRO A 27 6.43 13.01 27.48
C PRO A 27 5.14 12.34 27.95
N SER A 28 4.30 13.02 28.73
CA SER A 28 3.02 12.45 29.19
C SER A 28 2.07 12.21 28.03
N LEU A 29 1.96 13.16 27.10
CA LEU A 29 1.17 13.00 25.87
C LEU A 29 1.58 11.74 25.08
N LEU A 30 2.88 11.54 24.87
CA LEU A 30 3.38 10.38 24.11
C LEU A 30 3.06 9.07 24.84
N VAL A 31 3.26 9.01 26.17
CA VAL A 31 2.95 7.81 26.96
C VAL A 31 1.46 7.50 26.91
N ASP A 32 0.59 8.49 27.09
CA ASP A 32 -0.87 8.32 27.07
C ASP A 32 -1.39 7.95 25.67
N SER A 33 -0.68 8.35 24.63
CA SER A 33 -1.02 8.04 23.23
C SER A 33 -0.57 6.64 22.79
N LEU A 34 0.40 6.03 23.45
CA LEU A 34 0.99 4.74 23.05
C LEU A 34 -0.04 3.63 22.83
N PRO A 35 -1.06 3.43 23.71
CA PRO A 35 -2.04 2.36 23.51
C PRO A 35 -2.86 2.55 22.24
N VAL A 36 -3.26 3.79 21.93
CA VAL A 36 -4.05 4.13 20.75
C VAL A 36 -3.22 3.96 19.47
N LEU A 37 -1.98 4.46 19.47
CA LEU A 37 -1.04 4.29 18.36
C LEU A 37 -0.70 2.81 18.14
N ALA A 38 -0.54 2.00 19.19
CA ALA A 38 -0.31 0.57 19.07
C ALA A 38 -1.52 -0.15 18.44
N GLN A 39 -2.73 0.20 18.83
CA GLN A 39 -3.95 -0.33 18.19
C GLN A 39 -4.02 0.08 16.72
N GLY A 40 -3.74 1.34 16.41
CA GLY A 40 -3.63 1.82 15.03
C GLY A 40 -2.59 1.05 14.21
N ALA A 41 -1.42 0.76 14.80
CA ALA A 41 -0.38 -0.06 14.17
C ALA A 41 -0.86 -1.50 13.86
N VAL A 42 -1.57 -2.13 14.78
CA VAL A 42 -2.18 -3.45 14.54
C VAL A 42 -3.19 -3.41 13.39
N LEU A 43 -4.02 -2.37 13.33
CA LEU A 43 -4.98 -2.17 12.24
C LEU A 43 -4.27 -1.94 10.89
N THR A 44 -3.20 -1.12 10.88
CA THR A 44 -2.33 -0.93 9.72
C THR A 44 -1.81 -2.28 9.17
N VAL A 45 -1.24 -3.11 10.05
CA VAL A 45 -0.71 -4.42 9.64
C VAL A 45 -1.83 -5.34 9.11
N LYS A 46 -2.98 -5.42 9.82
CA LYS A 46 -4.13 -6.21 9.37
C LYS A 46 -4.62 -5.75 7.99
N PHE A 47 -4.72 -4.45 7.79
CA PHE A 47 -5.17 -3.85 6.53
C PHE A 47 -4.19 -4.16 5.38
N ALA A 48 -2.88 -3.98 5.62
CA ALA A 48 -1.84 -4.29 4.66
C ALA A 48 -1.81 -5.79 4.30
N VAL A 49 -1.89 -6.68 5.29
CA VAL A 49 -1.90 -8.13 5.04
C VAL A 49 -3.13 -8.54 4.23
N LEU A 50 -4.31 -8.04 4.59
CA LEU A 50 -5.55 -8.32 3.87
C LEU A 50 -5.46 -7.86 2.41
N SER A 51 -5.00 -6.62 2.20
CA SER A 51 -4.82 -6.06 0.86
C SER A 51 -3.74 -6.81 0.06
N MET A 52 -2.68 -7.27 0.73
CA MET A 52 -1.62 -8.08 0.10
C MET A 52 -2.14 -9.42 -0.37
N VAL A 53 -2.98 -10.10 0.42
CA VAL A 53 -3.55 -11.42 0.05
C VAL A 53 -4.43 -11.30 -1.20
N PHE A 54 -5.37 -10.36 -1.21
CA PHE A 54 -6.21 -10.14 -2.40
C PHE A 54 -5.40 -9.63 -3.59
N GLY A 55 -4.46 -8.71 -3.33
CA GLY A 55 -3.55 -8.20 -4.35
C GLY A 55 -2.68 -9.30 -4.97
N LEU A 56 -2.20 -10.26 -4.16
CA LEU A 56 -1.38 -11.39 -4.64
C LEU A 56 -2.18 -12.31 -5.58
N VAL A 57 -3.42 -12.64 -5.21
CA VAL A 57 -4.29 -13.45 -6.07
C VAL A 57 -4.50 -12.77 -7.42
N LEU A 58 -4.82 -11.50 -7.41
CA LEU A 58 -5.00 -10.71 -8.63
C LEU A 58 -3.69 -10.58 -9.42
N ALA A 59 -2.55 -10.39 -8.74
CA ALA A 59 -1.24 -10.30 -9.36
C ALA A 59 -0.85 -11.56 -10.13
N VAL A 60 -1.12 -12.74 -9.56
CA VAL A 60 -0.87 -14.03 -10.24
C VAL A 60 -1.69 -14.11 -11.53
N VAL A 61 -2.98 -13.78 -11.46
CA VAL A 61 -3.86 -13.77 -12.66
C VAL A 61 -3.31 -12.83 -13.72
N LEU A 62 -2.99 -11.60 -13.33
CA LEU A 62 -2.45 -10.57 -14.26
C LEU A 62 -1.09 -10.98 -14.83
N ALA A 63 -0.20 -11.56 -14.03
CA ALA A 63 1.10 -12.04 -14.51
C ALA A 63 0.94 -13.15 -15.54
N LEU A 64 0.04 -14.13 -15.30
CA LEU A 64 -0.26 -15.20 -16.23
C LEU A 64 -0.91 -14.67 -17.52
N MET A 65 -1.84 -13.72 -17.42
CA MET A 65 -2.41 -13.04 -18.58
C MET A 65 -1.32 -12.28 -19.36
N GLY A 66 -0.38 -11.65 -18.67
CA GLY A 66 0.72 -10.88 -19.28
C GLY A 66 1.74 -11.72 -20.05
N ILE A 67 1.85 -13.03 -19.75
CA ILE A 67 2.70 -13.98 -20.48
C ILE A 67 1.90 -14.90 -21.43
N ALA A 68 0.57 -14.78 -21.43
CA ALA A 68 -0.28 -15.62 -22.27
C ALA A 68 -0.02 -15.37 -23.76
N ARG A 69 -0.12 -16.43 -24.57
CA ARG A 69 -0.05 -16.34 -26.05
C ARG A 69 -1.26 -15.60 -26.65
N ASN A 70 -2.36 -15.52 -25.90
CA ASN A 70 -3.56 -14.81 -26.32
C ASN A 70 -3.32 -13.29 -26.24
N ARG A 71 -3.34 -12.62 -27.39
CA ARG A 71 -3.10 -11.16 -27.50
C ARG A 71 -4.12 -10.32 -26.72
N VAL A 72 -5.37 -10.80 -26.62
CA VAL A 72 -6.45 -10.07 -25.91
C VAL A 72 -6.16 -10.09 -24.40
N LEU A 73 -5.89 -11.25 -23.81
CA LEU A 73 -5.55 -11.38 -22.39
C LEU A 73 -4.32 -10.54 -22.05
N ASN A 74 -3.28 -10.62 -22.88
CA ASN A 74 -2.07 -9.84 -22.70
C ASN A 74 -2.33 -8.32 -22.79
N ALA A 75 -3.19 -7.87 -23.70
CA ALA A 75 -3.56 -6.46 -23.83
C ALA A 75 -4.33 -5.96 -22.59
N ILE A 76 -5.30 -6.74 -22.09
CA ILE A 76 -6.08 -6.42 -20.88
C ILE A 76 -5.14 -6.26 -19.68
N ALA A 77 -4.23 -7.22 -19.46
CA ALA A 77 -3.27 -7.14 -18.36
C ALA A 77 -2.39 -5.90 -18.47
N ARG A 78 -1.86 -5.59 -19.66
CA ARG A 78 -1.03 -4.40 -19.91
C ARG A 78 -1.78 -3.09 -19.66
N ILE A 79 -3.02 -3.00 -20.12
CA ILE A 79 -3.85 -1.80 -19.89
C ILE A 79 -4.10 -1.62 -18.40
N TYR A 80 -4.49 -2.68 -17.70
CA TYR A 80 -4.69 -2.63 -16.24
C TYR A 80 -3.45 -2.16 -15.51
N VAL A 81 -2.31 -2.79 -15.78
CA VAL A 81 -1.03 -2.45 -15.14
C VAL A 81 -0.62 -1.00 -15.46
N SER A 82 -0.80 -0.57 -16.71
CA SER A 82 -0.51 0.80 -17.14
C SER A 82 -1.37 1.82 -16.40
N LEU A 83 -2.67 1.56 -16.25
CA LEU A 83 -3.58 2.45 -15.52
C LEU A 83 -3.24 2.52 -14.03
N MET A 84 -3.07 1.36 -13.37
CA MET A 84 -2.81 1.32 -11.92
C MET A 84 -1.44 1.89 -11.54
N ARG A 85 -0.42 1.71 -12.38
CA ARG A 85 0.92 2.27 -12.14
C ARG A 85 1.10 3.69 -12.66
N GLY A 86 0.24 4.12 -13.57
CA GLY A 86 0.27 5.45 -14.18
C GLY A 86 -0.60 6.49 -13.47
N THR A 87 -1.37 6.09 -12.45
CA THR A 87 -2.24 7.01 -11.69
C THR A 87 -1.90 6.99 -10.20
N PRO A 88 -2.05 8.12 -9.48
CA PRO A 88 -1.80 8.16 -8.04
C PRO A 88 -2.76 7.24 -7.27
N LEU A 89 -2.24 6.47 -6.31
CA LEU A 89 -3.06 5.59 -5.46
C LEU A 89 -4.17 6.34 -4.73
N LEU A 90 -3.90 7.56 -4.25
CA LEU A 90 -4.90 8.40 -3.60
C LEU A 90 -6.11 8.68 -4.51
N VAL A 91 -5.85 8.94 -5.81
CA VAL A 91 -6.93 9.16 -6.80
C VAL A 91 -7.73 7.87 -7.00
N GLN A 92 -7.07 6.71 -7.03
CA GLN A 92 -7.74 5.40 -7.14
C GLN A 92 -8.67 5.16 -5.94
N ILE A 93 -8.22 5.49 -4.72
CA ILE A 93 -9.05 5.42 -3.49
C ILE A 93 -10.29 6.32 -3.65
N PHE A 94 -10.12 7.56 -4.12
CA PHE A 94 -11.24 8.48 -4.30
C PHE A 94 -12.22 8.03 -5.38
N VAL A 95 -11.73 7.48 -6.49
CA VAL A 95 -12.60 6.92 -7.55
C VAL A 95 -13.43 5.77 -6.99
N ILE A 96 -12.85 4.88 -6.19
CA ILE A 96 -13.57 3.74 -5.63
C ILE A 96 -14.55 4.19 -4.55
N TYR A 97 -14.14 5.06 -3.65
CA TYR A 97 -14.98 5.43 -2.51
C TYR A 97 -16.04 6.50 -2.83
N TYR A 98 -15.65 7.56 -3.55
CA TYR A 98 -16.55 8.66 -3.90
C TYR A 98 -17.13 8.55 -5.31
N GLY A 99 -16.47 7.86 -6.23
CA GLY A 99 -16.89 7.76 -7.62
C GLY A 99 -17.91 6.65 -7.86
N LEU A 100 -17.72 5.44 -7.32
CA LEU A 100 -18.63 4.31 -7.53
C LEU A 100 -20.08 4.55 -7.06
N PRO A 101 -20.36 5.33 -6.00
CA PRO A 101 -21.73 5.65 -5.63
C PRO A 101 -22.55 6.33 -6.72
N SER A 102 -21.93 7.09 -7.63
CA SER A 102 -22.61 7.67 -8.79
C SER A 102 -23.10 6.63 -9.80
N LEU A 103 -22.56 5.42 -9.72
CA LEU A 103 -22.98 4.24 -10.51
C LEU A 103 -23.88 3.29 -9.73
N GLY A 104 -24.34 3.70 -8.53
CA GLY A 104 -25.18 2.90 -7.64
C GLY A 104 -24.46 1.88 -6.77
N ILE A 105 -23.12 1.90 -6.72
CA ILE A 105 -22.28 0.98 -5.94
C ILE A 105 -21.69 1.75 -4.74
N SER A 106 -22.31 1.61 -3.56
CA SER A 106 -21.79 2.21 -2.33
C SER A 106 -21.01 1.17 -1.53
N LEU A 107 -19.80 1.52 -1.14
CA LEU A 107 -18.92 0.69 -0.32
C LEU A 107 -18.61 1.40 1.00
N ASP A 108 -18.56 0.64 2.08
CA ASP A 108 -18.01 1.14 3.34
C ASP A 108 -16.51 1.49 3.18
N PRO A 109 -15.97 2.41 4.01
CA PRO A 109 -14.57 2.85 3.89
C PRO A 109 -13.56 1.71 3.88
N THR A 110 -13.72 0.72 4.77
CA THR A 110 -12.77 -0.41 4.88
C THR A 110 -12.72 -1.28 3.63
N PRO A 111 -13.84 -1.83 3.10
CA PRO A 111 -13.84 -2.53 1.82
C PRO A 111 -13.30 -1.68 0.66
N ALA A 112 -13.68 -0.42 0.57
CA ALA A 112 -13.21 0.47 -0.49
C ALA A 112 -11.69 0.63 -0.47
N GLY A 113 -11.12 0.85 0.71
CA GLY A 113 -9.67 0.94 0.89
C GLY A 113 -8.94 -0.37 0.58
N VAL A 114 -9.46 -1.53 1.04
CA VAL A 114 -8.88 -2.84 0.72
C VAL A 114 -8.87 -3.09 -0.78
N ILE A 115 -9.98 -2.80 -1.48
CA ILE A 115 -10.07 -2.97 -2.94
C ILE A 115 -9.05 -2.06 -3.64
N ALA A 116 -8.97 -0.78 -3.26
CA ALA A 116 -8.03 0.16 -3.88
C ALA A 116 -6.58 -0.27 -3.71
N LEU A 117 -6.17 -0.58 -2.48
CA LEU A 117 -4.81 -1.03 -2.16
C LEU A 117 -4.48 -2.35 -2.85
N SER A 118 -5.43 -3.32 -2.84
CA SER A 118 -5.24 -4.62 -3.49
C SER A 118 -5.08 -4.47 -5.00
N ALA A 119 -5.92 -3.65 -5.63
CA ALA A 119 -5.85 -3.40 -7.06
C ALA A 119 -4.53 -2.73 -7.46
N ASN A 120 -4.09 -1.74 -6.69
CA ASN A 120 -2.84 -1.04 -6.96
C ASN A 120 -1.63 -1.96 -6.79
N VAL A 121 -1.49 -2.62 -5.63
CA VAL A 121 -0.33 -3.48 -5.36
C VAL A 121 -0.27 -4.67 -6.30
N ALA A 122 -1.42 -5.19 -6.76
CA ALA A 122 -1.49 -6.28 -7.74
C ALA A 122 -0.79 -5.92 -9.06
N ALA A 123 -0.90 -4.67 -9.51
CA ALA A 123 -0.24 -4.22 -10.73
C ALA A 123 1.29 -4.24 -10.60
N TYR A 124 1.84 -3.83 -9.46
CA TYR A 124 3.28 -3.88 -9.21
C TYR A 124 3.78 -5.32 -9.06
N MET A 125 3.08 -6.13 -8.27
CA MET A 125 3.46 -7.54 -8.05
C MET A 125 3.35 -8.37 -9.32
N SER A 126 2.34 -8.14 -10.18
CA SER A 126 2.19 -8.85 -11.44
C SER A 126 3.36 -8.61 -12.38
N GLU A 127 3.87 -7.39 -12.47
CA GLU A 127 5.05 -7.07 -13.28
C GLU A 127 6.32 -7.69 -12.71
N SER A 128 6.48 -7.71 -11.38
CA SER A 128 7.59 -8.40 -10.72
C SER A 128 7.58 -9.89 -11.03
N MET A 129 6.40 -10.53 -10.94
CA MET A 129 6.24 -11.97 -11.28
C MET A 129 6.48 -12.22 -12.77
N ARG A 130 5.91 -11.38 -13.64
CA ARG A 130 6.11 -11.49 -15.10
C ARG A 130 7.59 -11.33 -15.46
N GLY A 131 8.27 -10.34 -14.88
CA GLY A 131 9.70 -10.13 -15.07
C GLY A 131 10.54 -11.33 -14.58
N ALA A 132 10.19 -11.91 -13.43
CA ALA A 132 10.85 -13.09 -12.90
C ALA A 132 10.68 -14.32 -13.82
N ILE A 133 9.48 -14.55 -14.37
CA ILE A 133 9.20 -15.65 -15.31
C ILE A 133 10.01 -15.46 -16.59
N LEU A 134 10.02 -14.25 -17.15
CA LEU A 134 10.74 -13.95 -18.39
C LEU A 134 12.26 -13.92 -18.21
N GLY A 135 12.73 -13.70 -16.98
CA GLY A 135 14.15 -13.73 -16.64
C GLY A 135 14.75 -15.13 -16.50
N ILE A 136 13.93 -16.20 -16.53
CA ILE A 136 14.46 -17.57 -16.53
C ILE A 136 15.11 -17.88 -17.88
N GLU A 137 16.30 -18.46 -17.82
CA GLU A 137 17.08 -18.81 -19.00
C GLU A 137 16.27 -19.65 -20.00
N SER A 138 16.39 -19.32 -21.28
CA SER A 138 15.69 -20.02 -22.37
C SER A 138 16.03 -21.52 -22.44
N GLY A 139 17.22 -21.91 -21.99
CA GLY A 139 17.62 -23.30 -21.87
C GLY A 139 16.72 -24.15 -20.98
N GLN A 140 16.18 -23.59 -19.89
CA GLN A 140 15.21 -24.27 -19.00
C GLN A 140 13.88 -24.55 -19.71
N TRP A 141 13.43 -23.63 -20.55
CA TRP A 141 12.24 -23.79 -21.38
C TRP A 141 12.47 -24.87 -22.44
N LEU A 142 13.61 -24.80 -23.15
CA LEU A 142 13.94 -25.74 -24.22
C LEU A 142 14.10 -27.16 -23.67
N ALA A 143 14.83 -27.33 -22.57
CA ALA A 143 15.01 -28.63 -21.92
C ALA A 143 13.68 -29.24 -21.49
N SER A 144 12.76 -28.42 -20.94
CA SER A 144 11.43 -28.89 -20.54
C SER A 144 10.61 -29.38 -21.73
N TYR A 145 10.64 -28.66 -22.85
CA TYR A 145 9.94 -29.07 -24.07
C TYR A 145 10.56 -30.32 -24.70
N SER A 146 11.89 -30.48 -24.63
CA SER A 146 12.59 -31.70 -25.11
C SER A 146 12.19 -32.95 -24.31
N LEU A 147 11.77 -32.77 -23.05
CA LEU A 147 11.19 -33.82 -22.21
C LEU A 147 9.70 -34.06 -22.45
N GLY A 148 9.09 -33.38 -23.45
CA GLY A 148 7.68 -33.52 -23.79
C GLY A 148 6.71 -32.76 -22.87
N LEU A 149 7.19 -31.87 -22.00
CA LEU A 149 6.31 -31.09 -21.14
C LEU A 149 5.54 -30.05 -21.95
N SER A 150 4.25 -29.95 -21.69
CA SER A 150 3.41 -28.88 -22.22
C SER A 150 3.81 -27.53 -21.59
N TRP A 151 3.40 -26.41 -22.18
CA TRP A 151 3.65 -25.07 -21.65
C TRP A 151 3.20 -24.92 -20.19
N GLY A 152 2.00 -25.41 -19.85
CA GLY A 152 1.48 -25.35 -18.50
C GLY A 152 2.27 -26.20 -17.50
N GLN A 153 2.71 -27.41 -17.92
CA GLN A 153 3.56 -28.28 -17.11
C GLN A 153 4.95 -27.65 -16.92
N THR A 154 5.55 -27.14 -17.96
CA THR A 154 6.82 -26.39 -17.90
C THR A 154 6.71 -25.23 -16.92
N LEU A 155 5.67 -24.40 -17.03
CA LEU A 155 5.45 -23.28 -16.13
C LEU A 155 5.26 -23.73 -14.68
N ARG A 156 4.46 -24.78 -14.45
CA ARG A 156 4.14 -25.25 -13.09
C ARG A 156 5.31 -25.95 -12.40
N TYR A 157 6.04 -26.79 -13.11
CA TYR A 157 7.02 -27.69 -12.49
C TYR A 157 8.47 -27.22 -12.60
N VAL A 158 8.80 -26.39 -13.61
CA VAL A 158 10.18 -25.97 -13.87
C VAL A 158 10.36 -24.49 -13.69
N ILE A 159 9.62 -23.68 -14.42
CA ILE A 159 9.82 -22.22 -14.46
C ILE A 159 9.23 -21.54 -13.23
N GLY A 160 8.00 -21.88 -12.85
CA GLY A 160 7.27 -21.24 -11.74
C GLY A 160 8.01 -21.28 -10.40
N PRO A 161 8.51 -22.45 -9.96
CA PRO A 161 9.30 -22.54 -8.72
C PRO A 161 10.57 -21.67 -8.75
N GLN A 162 11.25 -21.57 -9.89
CA GLN A 162 12.43 -20.73 -10.05
C GLN A 162 12.06 -19.25 -10.06
N ALA A 163 11.05 -18.88 -10.86
CA ALA A 163 10.55 -17.51 -10.95
C ALA A 163 10.02 -16.99 -9.61
N LEU A 164 9.35 -17.83 -8.81
CA LEU A 164 8.87 -17.46 -7.49
C LEU A 164 10.04 -17.06 -6.57
N ARG A 165 11.13 -17.80 -6.57
CA ARG A 165 12.32 -17.46 -5.77
C ARG A 165 12.91 -16.10 -6.19
N ILE A 166 12.94 -15.81 -7.49
CA ILE A 166 13.41 -14.52 -8.02
C ILE A 166 12.43 -13.39 -7.66
N ALA A 167 11.12 -13.66 -7.65
CA ALA A 167 10.10 -12.66 -7.36
C ALA A 167 9.98 -12.29 -5.86
N VAL A 168 10.31 -13.23 -4.94
CA VAL A 168 10.11 -13.04 -3.48
C VAL A 168 10.67 -11.74 -2.94
N PRO A 169 11.90 -11.29 -3.27
CA PRO A 169 12.41 -10.02 -2.77
C PRO A 169 11.53 -8.83 -3.17
N SER A 170 11.11 -8.78 -4.44
CA SER A 170 10.25 -7.70 -4.95
C SER A 170 8.84 -7.75 -4.36
N LEU A 171 8.28 -8.95 -4.14
CA LEU A 171 6.98 -9.12 -3.48
C LEU A 171 7.03 -8.68 -2.01
N SER A 172 8.11 -8.98 -1.31
CA SER A 172 8.33 -8.53 0.07
C SER A 172 8.46 -7.00 0.14
N ASN A 173 9.17 -6.38 -0.79
CA ASN A 173 9.25 -4.92 -0.91
C ASN A 173 7.86 -4.30 -1.17
N SER A 174 7.00 -4.97 -1.94
CA SER A 174 5.62 -4.52 -2.16
C SER A 174 4.81 -4.52 -0.86
N LEU A 175 5.00 -5.49 0.03
CA LEU A 175 4.36 -5.50 1.35
C LEU A 175 4.85 -4.35 2.23
N ILE A 176 6.16 -4.08 2.26
CA ILE A 176 6.74 -2.96 3.03
C ILE A 176 6.21 -1.61 2.52
N SER A 177 6.07 -1.45 1.20
CA SER A 177 5.45 -0.26 0.62
C SER A 177 3.99 -0.16 1.01
N LEU A 178 3.25 -1.27 0.95
CA LEU A 178 1.83 -1.34 1.26
C LEU A 178 1.54 -0.91 2.72
N ILE A 179 2.41 -1.24 3.69
CA ILE A 179 2.30 -0.74 5.08
C ILE A 179 2.23 0.79 5.11
N LYS A 180 3.06 1.46 4.32
CA LYS A 180 3.06 2.94 4.26
C LYS A 180 1.86 3.48 3.49
N ASP A 181 1.47 2.79 2.43
CA ASP A 181 0.36 3.17 1.56
C ASP A 181 -0.99 3.06 2.28
N THR A 182 -1.11 2.23 3.34
CA THR A 182 -2.31 2.20 4.19
C THR A 182 -2.63 3.57 4.80
N SER A 183 -1.64 4.42 5.03
CA SER A 183 -1.88 5.79 5.54
C SER A 183 -2.80 6.62 4.64
N LEU A 184 -2.85 6.33 3.34
CA LEU A 184 -3.70 7.03 2.38
C LEU A 184 -5.20 6.75 2.59
N VAL A 185 -5.57 5.62 3.21
CA VAL A 185 -6.99 5.32 3.47
C VAL A 185 -7.56 6.11 4.66
N SER A 186 -6.71 6.80 5.43
CA SER A 186 -7.15 7.73 6.47
C SER A 186 -8.05 8.84 5.92
N VAL A 187 -7.87 9.24 4.65
CA VAL A 187 -8.67 10.27 3.97
C VAL A 187 -10.13 9.87 3.74
N ILE A 188 -10.40 8.56 3.70
CA ILE A 188 -11.76 8.01 3.62
C ILE A 188 -12.23 7.46 4.98
N THR A 189 -11.67 7.99 6.07
CA THR A 189 -12.04 7.71 7.47
C THR A 189 -11.75 6.28 7.95
N VAL A 190 -10.92 5.52 7.27
CA VAL A 190 -10.47 4.22 7.77
C VAL A 190 -9.51 4.41 8.94
N THR A 191 -9.84 3.81 10.09
CA THR A 191 -8.97 3.86 11.27
C THR A 191 -7.77 2.94 11.08
N GLU A 192 -6.59 3.53 11.04
CA GLU A 192 -5.27 2.92 11.00
C GLU A 192 -4.31 3.83 11.78
N LEU A 193 -3.01 3.60 11.75
CA LEU A 193 -2.03 4.32 12.57
C LEU A 193 -2.05 5.86 12.37
N LEU A 194 -2.06 6.33 11.12
CA LEU A 194 -2.08 7.78 10.84
C LEU A 194 -3.41 8.40 11.31
N ARG A 195 -4.54 7.74 11.03
CA ARG A 195 -5.86 8.19 11.47
C ARG A 195 -5.94 8.25 12.99
N SER A 196 -5.43 7.25 13.68
CA SER A 196 -5.36 7.22 15.16
C SER A 196 -4.55 8.42 15.70
N ALA A 197 -3.43 8.74 15.07
CA ALA A 197 -2.65 9.94 15.44
C ALA A 197 -3.45 11.24 15.18
N GLN A 198 -4.14 11.35 14.04
CA GLN A 198 -4.96 12.52 13.71
C GLN A 198 -6.11 12.74 14.71
N GLU A 199 -6.73 11.68 15.19
CA GLU A 199 -7.80 11.77 16.20
C GLU A 199 -7.27 12.32 17.53
N ILE A 200 -6.08 11.90 17.98
CA ILE A 200 -5.43 12.46 19.17
C ILE A 200 -5.04 13.94 18.90
N ILE A 201 -4.51 14.25 17.73
CA ILE A 201 -4.15 15.62 17.34
C ILE A 201 -5.37 16.55 17.41
N ALA A 202 -6.53 16.07 16.94
CA ALA A 202 -7.77 16.86 16.95
C ALA A 202 -8.22 17.26 18.37
N SER A 203 -7.89 16.47 19.39
CA SER A 203 -8.23 16.77 20.80
C SER A 203 -7.12 17.52 21.55
N THR A 204 -5.86 17.33 21.16
CA THR A 204 -4.69 17.86 21.90
C THR A 204 -4.05 19.09 21.25
N TYR A 205 -4.33 19.33 19.95
CA TYR A 205 -3.72 20.39 19.15
C TYR A 205 -2.18 20.33 19.10
N GLN A 206 -1.59 19.14 19.26
CA GLN A 206 -0.14 18.91 19.25
C GLN A 206 0.29 18.03 18.04
N PRO A 207 0.29 18.55 16.80
CA PRO A 207 0.52 17.73 15.60
C PRO A 207 1.96 17.21 15.53
N LEU A 208 2.97 18.03 15.82
CA LEU A 208 4.38 17.66 15.60
C LEU A 208 4.80 16.42 16.41
N PRO A 209 4.62 16.35 17.74
CA PRO A 209 5.04 15.17 18.52
C PRO A 209 4.29 13.91 18.10
N LEU A 210 2.99 14.01 17.76
CA LEU A 210 2.17 12.86 17.41
C LEU A 210 2.45 12.35 15.99
N TYR A 211 2.69 13.23 15.02
CA TYR A 211 3.15 12.79 13.69
C TYR A 211 4.55 12.17 13.74
N LEU A 212 5.46 12.69 14.57
CA LEU A 212 6.77 12.07 14.76
C LEU A 212 6.64 10.69 15.44
N ALA A 213 5.75 10.55 16.42
CA ALA A 213 5.48 9.26 17.05
C ALA A 213 4.91 8.25 16.02
N ALA A 214 3.91 8.65 15.23
CA ALA A 214 3.37 7.80 14.16
C ALA A 214 4.44 7.42 13.14
N ALA A 215 5.28 8.36 12.71
CA ALA A 215 6.39 8.10 11.80
C ALA A 215 7.40 7.09 12.39
N ALA A 216 7.72 7.21 13.68
CA ALA A 216 8.58 6.26 14.38
C ALA A 216 7.97 4.85 14.41
N VAL A 217 6.66 4.73 14.65
CA VAL A 217 5.97 3.43 14.65
C VAL A 217 5.96 2.83 13.24
N TYR A 218 5.65 3.61 12.18
CA TYR A 218 5.77 3.13 10.78
C TYR A 218 7.18 2.66 10.46
N TRP A 219 8.19 3.42 10.89
CA TRP A 219 9.59 3.04 10.68
C TRP A 219 9.91 1.70 11.35
N VAL A 220 9.50 1.50 12.61
CA VAL A 220 9.69 0.22 13.33
C VAL A 220 9.00 -0.92 12.60
N LEU A 221 7.74 -0.74 12.16
CA LEU A 221 7.01 -1.76 11.40
C LEU A 221 7.76 -2.13 10.12
N CYS A 222 8.24 -1.14 9.36
CA CYS A 222 9.03 -1.39 8.15
C CYS A 222 10.35 -2.12 8.47
N GLN A 223 11.08 -1.74 9.54
CA GLN A 223 12.33 -2.40 9.93
C GLN A 223 12.12 -3.87 10.32
N VAL A 224 11.03 -4.17 11.04
CA VAL A 224 10.67 -5.56 11.38
C VAL A 224 10.41 -6.37 10.11
N LEU A 225 9.64 -5.82 9.17
CA LEU A 225 9.35 -6.51 7.90
C LEU A 225 10.60 -6.68 7.04
N GLU A 226 11.47 -5.68 6.96
CA GLU A 226 12.76 -5.79 6.26
C GLU A 226 13.67 -6.85 6.91
N TRP A 227 13.66 -6.97 8.23
CA TRP A 227 14.42 -8.01 8.92
C TRP A 227 13.87 -9.40 8.58
N VAL A 228 12.54 -9.58 8.59
CA VAL A 228 11.86 -10.82 8.17
C VAL A 228 12.19 -11.14 6.71
N GLN A 229 12.10 -10.14 5.82
CA GLN A 229 12.46 -10.29 4.41
C GLN A 229 13.90 -10.81 4.24
N ARG A 230 14.89 -10.13 4.84
CA ARG A 230 16.31 -10.55 4.78
C ARG A 230 16.51 -11.98 5.30
N TRP A 231 15.77 -12.38 6.33
CA TRP A 231 15.82 -13.74 6.86
C TRP A 231 15.30 -14.76 5.83
N TRP A 232 14.16 -14.48 5.18
CA TRP A 232 13.59 -15.31 4.12
C TRP A 232 14.53 -15.39 2.91
N GLU A 233 15.06 -14.28 2.45
CA GLU A 233 15.98 -14.22 1.30
C GLU A 233 17.22 -15.09 1.52
N ARG A 234 17.82 -15.04 2.71
CA ARG A 234 18.96 -15.90 3.07
C ARG A 234 18.62 -17.40 3.03
N ARG A 235 17.37 -17.76 3.33
CA ARG A 235 16.90 -19.15 3.27
C ARG A 235 16.59 -19.61 1.86
N LEU A 236 16.15 -18.71 0.98
CA LEU A 236 15.80 -18.99 -0.41
C LEU A 236 16.95 -18.81 -1.39
N ALA A 237 18.05 -18.15 -0.98
CA ALA A 237 19.22 -17.97 -1.80
C ALA A 237 19.76 -19.33 -2.27
N LEU A 238 19.77 -19.54 -3.58
CA LEU A 238 20.47 -20.67 -4.19
C LEU A 238 21.97 -20.48 -3.94
N PRO A 239 22.74 -21.55 -3.61
CA PRO A 239 24.18 -21.45 -3.62
C PRO A 239 24.61 -21.01 -5.03
N THR A 240 25.20 -19.82 -5.12
CA THR A 240 25.85 -19.35 -6.35
C THR A 240 26.97 -20.32 -6.69
N ARG A 241 26.78 -21.13 -7.72
CA ARG A 241 27.90 -21.87 -8.32
C ARG A 241 28.80 -20.81 -8.98
N HIS A 242 29.92 -20.55 -8.36
CA HIS A 242 31.09 -19.91 -8.99
C HIS A 242 31.71 -20.87 -10.01
#